data_5f32a5b6ff85ee3dfaad293746a28aa0
#
_entry.id   5f32a5b6ff85ee3dfaad293746a28aa0
#
_cell.length_a   1.000
_cell.length_b   1.000
_cell.length_c   1.000
_cell.angle_alpha   90.00
_cell.angle_beta   90.00
_cell.angle_gamma   90.00
#
_symmetry.space_group_name_H-M   'P 1'
#
loop_
_entity.id
_entity.type
_entity.pdbx_description
1 polymer ?
#
loop_
_entity_poly.entity_id
_entity_poly.type
_entity_poly.pdbx_seq_one_letter_code
_entity_poly.pdbx_strand_id
1 'polypeptide(L)'
;MEYTAAKSTMCRQCGNSFSPSAPKPGLKLRAKEEPAPAAESSGFRKPEGFWNRQRSRGVTCFECKRKHEVSDAATSTNCPGCSAHIDLRDYKVTTSFSRSIRTRGDLHLTAKGDLSSTNVVCHIALIEGKLRGNLQCSGPATINFVGKIPGRLTAQHVTVERKSDVQFFRRVRVTSIEIKGRMVGEIIAETNVTIHKNAVLEGNVTAKAITVEKGGVFSGQLVIGKADLTQAELLPEQKPAAADESTPEAVAPVAHPLPAT
;
A
#
# COMPACT_ATOMS: atom_id res chain seq x y z
N MET A 1 30.29 -49.94 10.82
CA MET A 1 30.51 -48.47 10.91
C MET A 1 29.59 -47.95 12.00
N GLU A 2 30.16 -47.65 13.16
CA GLU A 2 29.38 -47.11 14.28
C GLU A 2 29.13 -45.62 14.00
N TYR A 3 27.87 -45.24 13.88
CA TYR A 3 27.47 -43.86 13.78
C TYR A 3 27.63 -43.21 15.15
N THR A 4 28.59 -42.33 15.30
CA THR A 4 28.77 -41.50 16.50
C THR A 4 27.59 -40.54 16.57
N ALA A 5 26.65 -40.79 17.50
CA ALA A 5 25.51 -39.88 17.72
C ALA A 5 25.98 -38.48 18.11
N ALA A 6 25.49 -37.48 17.43
CA ALA A 6 25.80 -36.08 17.72
C ALA A 6 25.42 -35.73 19.18
N LYS A 7 26.39 -35.23 19.95
CA LYS A 7 26.20 -34.94 21.39
C LYS A 7 25.34 -33.72 21.66
N SER A 8 25.21 -32.80 20.73
CA SER A 8 24.34 -31.63 20.82
C SER A 8 23.94 -31.13 19.45
N THR A 9 22.74 -30.56 19.32
CA THR A 9 22.27 -29.90 18.12
C THR A 9 21.68 -28.55 18.50
N MET A 10 21.79 -27.60 17.60
CA MET A 10 21.17 -26.29 17.75
C MET A 10 19.90 -26.21 16.92
N CYS A 11 18.83 -25.69 17.51
CA CYS A 11 17.61 -25.39 16.79
C CYS A 11 17.84 -24.21 15.83
N ARG A 12 17.60 -24.41 14.55
CA ARG A 12 17.78 -23.37 13.53
C ARG A 12 16.76 -22.22 13.65
N GLN A 13 15.68 -22.42 14.38
CA GLN A 13 14.60 -21.45 14.56
C GLN A 13 14.81 -20.52 15.75
N CYS A 14 15.29 -21.04 16.88
CA CYS A 14 15.44 -20.25 18.11
C CYS A 14 16.88 -20.15 18.62
N GLY A 15 17.85 -20.83 18.01
CA GLY A 15 19.25 -20.80 18.43
C GLY A 15 19.58 -21.59 19.70
N ASN A 16 18.59 -22.22 20.35
CA ASN A 16 18.81 -22.98 21.57
C ASN A 16 19.44 -24.34 21.25
N SER A 17 20.42 -24.73 22.06
CA SER A 17 21.05 -26.05 21.99
C SER A 17 20.19 -27.09 22.73
N PHE A 18 20.05 -28.28 22.18
CA PHE A 18 19.44 -29.42 22.86
C PHE A 18 20.31 -30.65 22.72
N SER A 19 20.31 -31.47 23.75
CA SER A 19 21.06 -32.73 23.79
C SER A 19 20.14 -33.89 23.42
N PRO A 20 20.39 -34.59 22.30
CA PRO A 20 19.52 -35.72 21.88
C PRO A 20 19.55 -36.91 22.83
N SER A 21 20.57 -37.00 23.68
CA SER A 21 20.76 -38.09 24.66
C SER A 21 20.18 -37.79 26.04
N ALA A 22 19.53 -36.65 26.28
CA ALA A 22 18.91 -36.37 27.57
C ALA A 22 17.69 -37.29 27.77
N PRO A 23 17.60 -38.01 28.88
CA PRO A 23 16.43 -38.84 29.18
C PRO A 23 15.21 -37.94 29.24
N LYS A 24 14.16 -38.28 28.49
CA LYS A 24 12.87 -37.60 28.54
C LYS A 24 12.38 -37.62 29.99
N PRO A 25 11.99 -36.48 30.61
CA PRO A 25 11.37 -36.53 31.92
C PRO A 25 10.13 -37.42 31.82
N GLY A 26 10.12 -38.51 32.58
CA GLY A 26 9.08 -39.52 32.51
C GLY A 26 7.72 -38.89 32.79
N LEU A 27 6.84 -39.02 31.81
CA LEU A 27 5.41 -38.76 32.00
C LEU A 27 4.92 -39.72 33.05
N LYS A 28 4.71 -39.27 34.28
CA LYS A 28 4.00 -40.02 35.31
C LYS A 28 2.57 -40.19 34.84
N LEU A 29 2.25 -41.36 34.31
CA LEU A 29 0.89 -41.77 34.05
C LEU A 29 0.18 -41.85 35.41
N ARG A 30 -0.76 -40.94 35.62
CA ARG A 30 -1.64 -40.90 36.75
C ARG A 30 -2.49 -42.16 36.72
N ALA A 31 -2.36 -43.01 37.75
CA ALA A 31 -3.14 -44.21 37.91
C ALA A 31 -4.64 -43.87 37.89
N LYS A 32 -5.40 -44.72 37.22
CA LYS A 32 -6.84 -44.67 37.03
C LYS A 32 -7.48 -44.97 38.38
N GLU A 33 -7.97 -43.97 39.09
CA GLU A 33 -8.82 -44.12 40.28
C GLU A 33 -10.25 -44.35 39.82
N GLU A 34 -10.86 -45.39 40.42
CA GLU A 34 -12.26 -45.81 40.19
C GLU A 34 -13.23 -44.76 40.80
N PRO A 35 -14.46 -44.67 40.26
CA PRO A 35 -15.40 -43.64 40.67
C PRO A 35 -16.10 -43.99 42.00
N ALA A 36 -16.00 -43.13 43.04
CA ALA A 36 -16.87 -43.16 44.20
C ALA A 36 -18.09 -42.23 43.98
N PRO A 37 -19.21 -42.47 44.69
CA PRO A 37 -20.54 -42.08 44.24
C PRO A 37 -20.86 -40.59 44.47
N ALA A 38 -21.88 -40.18 43.74
CA ALA A 38 -22.44 -38.84 43.63
C ALA A 38 -22.69 -38.10 44.98
N ALA A 39 -22.22 -36.88 45.07
CA ALA A 39 -22.71 -35.86 45.98
C ALA A 39 -22.98 -34.57 45.22
N GLU A 40 -24.09 -33.99 45.51
CA GLU A 40 -24.88 -32.97 44.91
C GLU A 40 -24.17 -31.69 44.43
N SER A 41 -24.71 -31.18 43.36
CA SER A 41 -24.55 -29.91 42.69
C SER A 41 -24.31 -28.70 43.59
N SER A 42 -23.09 -28.15 43.57
CA SER A 42 -22.87 -26.73 43.76
C SER A 42 -22.32 -26.18 42.45
N GLY A 43 -23.06 -25.24 41.87
CA GLY A 43 -22.78 -24.68 40.55
C GLY A 43 -21.39 -24.05 40.47
N PHE A 44 -20.43 -24.80 39.96
CA PHE A 44 -19.20 -24.23 39.50
C PHE A 44 -19.53 -23.43 38.24
N ARG A 45 -19.64 -22.11 38.41
CA ARG A 45 -19.49 -21.17 37.28
C ARG A 45 -18.14 -21.52 36.66
N LYS A 46 -18.17 -22.09 35.48
CA LYS A 46 -16.99 -22.23 34.62
C LYS A 46 -16.32 -20.85 34.63
N PRO A 47 -15.04 -20.72 35.03
CA PRO A 47 -14.32 -19.50 34.77
C PRO A 47 -14.38 -19.37 33.23
N GLU A 48 -15.11 -18.39 32.73
CA GLU A 48 -15.03 -17.99 31.34
C GLU A 48 -13.57 -17.68 31.10
N GLY A 49 -12.94 -18.55 30.35
CA GLY A 49 -11.51 -18.54 30.15
C GLY A 49 -11.08 -17.16 29.68
N PHE A 50 -10.12 -16.60 30.37
CA PHE A 50 -9.21 -15.58 29.89
C PHE A 50 -8.38 -16.13 28.71
N TRP A 51 -9.04 -16.75 27.73
CA TRP A 51 -8.45 -16.94 26.44
C TRP A 51 -8.46 -15.56 25.80
N ASN A 52 -7.35 -14.87 26.01
CA ASN A 52 -6.99 -13.66 25.33
C ASN A 52 -7.46 -13.80 23.88
N ARG A 53 -8.56 -13.14 23.50
CA ARG A 53 -9.02 -13.08 22.12
C ARG A 53 -7.85 -12.48 21.35
N GLN A 54 -7.04 -13.33 20.76
CA GLN A 54 -5.96 -12.88 19.90
C GLN A 54 -6.64 -12.03 18.84
N ARG A 55 -6.42 -10.74 18.92
CA ARG A 55 -6.92 -9.82 17.90
C ARG A 55 -6.32 -10.25 16.58
N SER A 56 -7.15 -10.48 15.60
CA SER A 56 -6.74 -10.79 14.25
C SER A 56 -6.97 -9.58 13.36
N ARG A 57 -6.06 -9.35 12.44
CA ARG A 57 -6.19 -8.32 11.40
C ARG A 57 -6.26 -8.96 10.03
N GLY A 58 -7.10 -8.41 9.15
CA GLY A 58 -7.19 -8.84 7.77
C GLY A 58 -6.02 -8.30 6.95
N VAL A 59 -5.28 -9.18 6.31
CA VAL A 59 -4.13 -8.83 5.46
C VAL A 59 -4.40 -9.23 4.02
N THR A 60 -4.09 -8.34 3.08
CA THR A 60 -4.20 -8.60 1.64
C THR A 60 -2.83 -8.89 1.05
N CYS A 61 -2.69 -10.01 0.38
CA CYS A 61 -1.44 -10.37 -0.31
C CYS A 61 -1.07 -9.34 -1.39
N PHE A 62 0.22 -9.05 -1.56
CA PHE A 62 0.71 -8.15 -2.60
C PHE A 62 0.58 -8.76 -4.00
N GLU A 63 0.79 -10.07 -4.11
CA GLU A 63 0.84 -10.78 -5.38
C GLU A 63 -0.56 -11.23 -5.86
N CYS A 64 -1.21 -12.12 -5.11
CA CYS A 64 -2.49 -12.71 -5.53
C CYS A 64 -3.73 -11.97 -5.04
N LYS A 65 -3.58 -10.88 -4.28
CA LYS A 65 -4.67 -10.05 -3.72
C LYS A 65 -5.62 -10.78 -2.77
N ARG A 66 -5.35 -12.06 -2.41
CA ARG A 66 -6.16 -12.82 -1.46
C ARG A 66 -6.08 -12.17 -0.08
N LYS A 67 -7.23 -12.06 0.56
CA LYS A 67 -7.34 -11.61 1.96
C LYS A 67 -7.27 -12.84 2.88
N HIS A 68 -6.56 -12.73 3.99
CA HIS A 68 -6.51 -13.72 5.06
C HIS A 68 -6.32 -13.04 6.40
N GLU A 69 -6.68 -13.72 7.47
CA GLU A 69 -6.55 -13.21 8.82
C GLU A 69 -5.21 -13.62 9.42
N VAL A 70 -4.60 -12.71 10.13
CA VAL A 70 -3.31 -12.90 10.79
C VAL A 70 -3.39 -12.34 12.20
N SER A 71 -2.73 -12.96 13.17
CA SER A 71 -2.63 -12.43 14.52
C SER A 71 -1.96 -11.06 14.53
N ASP A 72 -2.47 -10.11 15.32
CA ASP A 72 -1.89 -8.77 15.46
C ASP A 72 -0.44 -8.80 15.97
N ALA A 73 -0.07 -9.81 16.71
CA ALA A 73 1.29 -10.00 17.20
C ALA A 73 2.28 -10.53 16.15
N ALA A 74 1.79 -10.94 14.98
CA ALA A 74 2.66 -11.47 13.93
C ALA A 74 3.44 -10.36 13.24
N THR A 75 4.74 -10.55 13.08
CA THR A 75 5.64 -9.63 12.36
C THR A 75 5.75 -9.94 10.88
N SER A 76 5.38 -11.14 10.47
CA SER A 76 5.32 -11.58 9.08
C SER A 76 4.38 -12.77 8.92
N THR A 77 3.94 -13.02 7.69
CA THR A 77 3.11 -14.17 7.33
C THR A 77 3.39 -14.62 5.91
N ASN A 78 3.01 -15.85 5.59
CA ASN A 78 3.01 -16.34 4.21
C ASN A 78 1.57 -16.41 3.71
N CYS A 79 1.36 -15.98 2.48
CA CYS A 79 0.04 -16.03 1.86
C CYS A 79 -0.41 -17.49 1.67
N PRO A 80 -1.59 -17.90 2.16
CA PRO A 80 -2.08 -19.29 1.98
C PRO A 80 -2.43 -19.62 0.52
N GLY A 81 -2.47 -18.62 -0.36
CA GLY A 81 -2.83 -18.84 -1.76
C GLY A 81 -1.66 -18.95 -2.72
N CYS A 82 -0.57 -18.22 -2.50
CA CYS A 82 0.58 -18.17 -3.40
C CYS A 82 1.92 -18.31 -2.65
N SER A 83 1.90 -18.57 -1.34
CA SER A 83 3.08 -18.71 -0.47
C SER A 83 4.01 -17.49 -0.43
N ALA A 84 3.60 -16.36 -1.01
CA ALA A 84 4.40 -15.13 -0.98
C ALA A 84 4.57 -14.65 0.46
N HIS A 85 5.79 -14.25 0.80
CA HIS A 85 6.11 -13.67 2.09
C HIS A 85 5.54 -12.24 2.19
N ILE A 86 4.88 -11.94 3.31
CA ILE A 86 4.28 -10.65 3.61
C ILE A 86 4.88 -10.13 4.92
N ASP A 87 5.59 -9.03 4.85
CA ASP A 87 6.09 -8.31 6.02
C ASP A 87 4.92 -7.51 6.65
N LEU A 88 4.81 -7.55 7.97
CA LEU A 88 3.77 -6.89 8.76
C LEU A 88 4.35 -5.89 9.76
N ARG A 89 5.67 -5.72 9.75
CA ARG A 89 6.37 -4.83 10.70
C ARG A 89 6.12 -3.38 10.37
N ASP A 90 6.11 -2.58 11.41
CA ASP A 90 6.12 -1.13 11.32
C ASP A 90 7.56 -0.64 11.11
N TYR A 91 7.70 0.38 10.28
CA TYR A 91 8.99 0.97 9.95
C TYR A 91 9.06 2.42 10.42
N LYS A 92 10.08 2.71 11.24
CA LYS A 92 10.38 4.07 11.65
C LYS A 92 11.69 4.53 11.02
N VAL A 93 11.59 5.48 10.09
CA VAL A 93 12.73 6.02 9.37
C VAL A 93 13.21 7.29 10.06
N THR A 94 14.37 7.24 10.71
CA THR A 94 14.96 8.36 11.47
C THR A 94 16.15 9.00 10.78
N THR A 95 16.72 8.31 9.78
CA THR A 95 17.91 8.73 9.03
C THR A 95 17.63 8.55 7.53
N SER A 96 18.64 8.72 6.70
CA SER A 96 18.54 8.45 5.27
C SER A 96 18.31 6.97 5.00
N PHE A 97 17.28 6.64 4.24
CA PHE A 97 16.88 5.29 3.90
C PHE A 97 16.60 5.15 2.39
N SER A 98 17.35 4.24 1.73
CA SER A 98 17.28 4.05 0.27
C SER A 98 16.78 2.67 -0.17
N ARG A 99 16.59 1.72 0.76
CA ARG A 99 16.12 0.37 0.41
C ARG A 99 14.62 0.35 0.16
N SER A 100 14.16 -0.59 -0.67
CA SER A 100 12.73 -0.82 -0.86
C SER A 100 12.10 -1.42 0.41
N ILE A 101 10.90 -0.96 0.74
CA ILE A 101 10.09 -1.48 1.83
C ILE A 101 8.77 -1.96 1.23
N ARG A 102 8.39 -3.20 1.53
CA ARG A 102 7.06 -3.75 1.18
C ARG A 102 6.45 -4.34 2.44
N THR A 103 5.71 -3.54 3.19
CA THR A 103 5.06 -3.95 4.43
C THR A 103 3.55 -3.71 4.38
N ARG A 104 2.81 -4.46 5.18
CA ARG A 104 1.41 -4.19 5.52
C ARG A 104 1.28 -3.51 6.89
N GLY A 105 2.40 -3.20 7.53
CA GLY A 105 2.48 -2.37 8.72
C GLY A 105 2.52 -0.88 8.38
N ASP A 106 2.81 -0.08 9.39
CA ASP A 106 2.81 1.37 9.32
C ASP A 106 4.22 1.91 9.04
N LEU A 107 4.28 3.04 8.34
CA LEU A 107 5.50 3.76 8.05
C LEU A 107 5.49 5.12 8.75
N HIS A 108 6.45 5.36 9.64
CA HIS A 108 6.68 6.65 10.26
C HIS A 108 7.99 7.25 9.76
N LEU A 109 7.91 8.24 8.89
CA LEU A 109 9.04 9.05 8.44
C LEU A 109 9.19 10.26 9.38
N THR A 110 10.16 10.19 10.27
CA THR A 110 10.38 11.26 11.26
C THR A 110 10.96 12.54 10.62
N ALA A 111 10.92 13.66 11.32
CA ALA A 111 11.38 14.96 10.83
C ALA A 111 12.85 14.98 10.35
N LYS A 112 13.70 14.11 10.89
CA LYS A 112 15.10 13.94 10.46
C LYS A 112 15.28 12.88 9.38
N GLY A 113 14.24 12.09 9.10
CA GLY A 113 14.26 11.02 8.11
C GLY A 113 14.27 11.55 6.68
N ASP A 114 14.99 10.86 5.82
CA ASP A 114 15.03 11.11 4.38
C ASP A 114 14.77 9.80 3.64
N LEU A 115 13.62 9.68 3.01
CA LEU A 115 13.22 8.49 2.28
C LEU A 115 13.49 8.69 0.78
N SER A 116 14.58 8.10 0.29
CA SER A 116 15.00 8.17 -1.12
C SER A 116 14.69 6.90 -1.92
N SER A 117 14.05 5.91 -1.31
CA SER A 117 13.70 4.64 -1.96
C SER A 117 12.71 4.82 -3.10
N THR A 118 12.95 4.11 -4.19
CA THR A 118 12.07 4.15 -5.39
C THR A 118 10.78 3.34 -5.23
N ASN A 119 10.73 2.42 -4.27
CA ASN A 119 9.57 1.55 -4.09
C ASN A 119 9.32 1.27 -2.59
N VAL A 120 8.40 2.05 -2.03
CA VAL A 120 7.94 1.87 -0.66
C VAL A 120 6.44 1.63 -0.68
N VAL A 121 6.02 0.50 -0.13
CA VAL A 121 4.61 0.12 0.01
C VAL A 121 4.32 -0.13 1.48
N CYS A 122 3.32 0.55 2.02
CA CYS A 122 2.89 0.41 3.41
C CYS A 122 1.37 0.44 3.54
N HIS A 123 0.86 0.26 4.75
CA HIS A 123 -0.56 0.40 5.02
C HIS A 123 -0.89 1.84 5.39
N ILE A 124 -0.33 2.36 6.46
CA ILE A 124 -0.50 3.75 6.91
C ILE A 124 0.84 4.46 6.80
N ALA A 125 0.84 5.75 6.48
CA ALA A 125 2.05 6.56 6.48
C ALA A 125 1.88 7.82 7.31
N LEU A 126 2.86 8.10 8.19
CA LEU A 126 3.03 9.39 8.83
C LEU A 126 4.31 10.03 8.28
N ILE A 127 4.17 11.16 7.60
CA ILE A 127 5.26 11.84 6.90
C ILE A 127 5.58 13.15 7.62
N GLU A 128 6.68 13.17 8.36
CA GLU A 128 7.22 14.35 9.02
C GLU A 128 8.57 14.78 8.45
N GLY A 129 9.15 13.98 7.56
CA GLY A 129 10.48 14.17 6.99
C GLY A 129 10.48 14.31 5.47
N LYS A 130 11.67 14.20 4.89
CA LYS A 130 11.88 14.39 3.44
C LYS A 130 11.49 13.12 2.67
N LEU A 131 10.52 13.24 1.77
CA LEU A 131 10.13 12.17 0.86
C LEU A 131 10.65 12.49 -0.55
N ARG A 132 11.66 11.74 -1.01
CA ARG A 132 12.21 11.84 -2.37
C ARG A 132 11.79 10.69 -3.27
N GLY A 133 11.49 9.55 -2.69
CA GLY A 133 11.11 8.33 -3.39
C GLY A 133 9.64 8.23 -3.76
N ASN A 134 9.24 7.03 -4.18
CA ASN A 134 7.84 6.71 -4.45
C ASN A 134 7.25 6.01 -3.23
N LEU A 135 6.15 6.53 -2.72
CA LEU A 135 5.41 5.97 -1.60
C LEU A 135 4.00 5.59 -2.04
N GLN A 136 3.64 4.34 -1.80
CA GLN A 136 2.30 3.80 -2.03
C GLN A 136 1.70 3.35 -0.71
N CYS A 137 0.63 3.99 -0.28
CA CYS A 137 -0.12 3.61 0.91
C CYS A 137 -1.42 2.94 0.49
N SER A 138 -1.72 1.79 1.08
CA SER A 138 -3.00 1.11 0.89
C SER A 138 -4.11 1.64 1.81
N GLY A 139 -3.80 2.54 2.72
CA GLY A 139 -4.68 3.21 3.65
C GLY A 139 -4.39 4.71 3.73
N PRO A 140 -4.59 5.33 4.90
CA PRO A 140 -4.39 6.76 5.11
C PRO A 140 -2.91 7.15 5.16
N ALA A 141 -2.61 8.36 4.67
CA ALA A 141 -1.32 9.02 4.80
C ALA A 141 -1.50 10.40 5.41
N THR A 142 -0.82 10.65 6.52
CA THR A 142 -0.84 11.94 7.20
C THR A 142 0.47 12.68 6.93
N ILE A 143 0.37 13.93 6.52
CA ILE A 143 1.52 14.78 6.21
C ILE A 143 1.61 15.89 7.24
N ASN A 144 2.72 15.91 7.99
CA ASN A 144 3.08 16.93 8.94
C ASN A 144 4.50 17.43 8.64
N PHE A 145 4.67 18.07 7.49
CA PHE A 145 5.97 18.48 6.98
C PHE A 145 5.91 19.90 6.41
N VAL A 146 7.04 20.60 6.52
CA VAL A 146 7.23 21.92 5.90
C VAL A 146 8.37 21.82 4.90
N GLY A 147 8.06 22.06 3.63
CA GLY A 147 9.06 22.09 2.58
C GLY A 147 8.66 21.38 1.28
N LYS A 148 9.66 21.06 0.48
CA LYS A 148 9.50 20.52 -0.87
C LYS A 148 9.53 18.99 -0.85
N ILE A 149 8.54 18.37 -1.50
CA ILE A 149 8.42 16.92 -1.65
C ILE A 149 8.59 16.55 -3.13
N PRO A 150 9.80 16.15 -3.56
CA PRO A 150 10.04 15.73 -4.95
C PRO A 150 9.54 14.30 -5.23
N GLY A 151 9.18 13.56 -4.19
CA GLY A 151 8.67 12.20 -4.28
C GLY A 151 7.27 12.09 -4.87
N ARG A 152 6.89 10.86 -5.24
CA ARG A 152 5.53 10.52 -5.67
C ARG A 152 4.77 9.92 -4.51
N LEU A 153 3.55 10.39 -4.28
CA LEU A 153 2.65 9.86 -3.27
C LEU A 153 1.39 9.31 -3.93
N THR A 154 1.05 8.08 -3.58
CA THR A 154 -0.23 7.45 -3.92
C THR A 154 -0.83 6.88 -2.64
N ALA A 155 -2.04 7.25 -2.28
CA ALA A 155 -2.71 6.78 -1.07
C ALA A 155 -4.22 6.76 -1.25
N GLN A 156 -4.95 6.05 -0.37
CA GLN A 156 -6.41 6.11 -0.39
C GLN A 156 -6.90 7.45 0.19
N HIS A 157 -6.43 7.79 1.36
CA HIS A 157 -6.81 9.04 2.02
C HIS A 157 -5.55 9.80 2.42
N VAL A 158 -5.50 11.10 2.09
CA VAL A 158 -4.38 11.97 2.50
C VAL A 158 -4.91 13.08 3.37
N THR A 159 -4.27 13.29 4.51
CA THR A 159 -4.53 14.43 5.41
C THR A 159 -3.29 15.29 5.50
N VAL A 160 -3.39 16.56 5.10
CA VAL A 160 -2.35 17.56 5.29
C VAL A 160 -2.66 18.33 6.56
N GLU A 161 -1.80 18.21 7.58
CA GLU A 161 -2.01 18.82 8.88
C GLU A 161 -1.90 20.36 8.85
N ARG A 162 -2.48 21.05 9.86
CA ARG A 162 -2.58 22.52 9.91
C ARG A 162 -1.24 23.25 9.90
N LYS A 163 -0.19 22.64 10.44
CA LYS A 163 1.15 23.22 10.51
C LYS A 163 2.00 22.89 9.30
N SER A 164 1.45 22.17 8.34
CA SER A 164 2.16 21.74 7.14
C SER A 164 2.11 22.83 6.07
N ASP A 165 3.26 23.05 5.44
CA ASP A 165 3.39 23.83 4.21
C ASP A 165 4.19 23.00 3.22
N VAL A 166 3.50 22.32 2.30
CA VAL A 166 4.11 21.32 1.43
C VAL A 166 3.97 21.68 -0.03
N GLN A 167 5.09 21.55 -0.75
CA GLN A 167 5.12 21.73 -2.19
C GLN A 167 5.46 20.40 -2.87
N PHE A 168 4.51 19.83 -3.59
CA PHE A 168 4.70 18.64 -4.41
C PHE A 168 5.14 19.00 -5.82
N PHE A 169 6.18 18.33 -6.33
CA PHE A 169 6.65 18.50 -7.71
C PHE A 169 6.06 17.43 -8.65
N ARG A 170 5.47 16.39 -8.09
CA ARG A 170 4.86 15.32 -8.85
C ARG A 170 3.38 15.21 -8.51
N ARG A 171 2.61 14.69 -9.44
CA ARG A 171 1.18 14.44 -9.25
C ARG A 171 0.94 13.54 -8.05
N VAL A 172 0.10 13.99 -7.15
CA VAL A 172 -0.39 13.22 -6.00
C VAL A 172 -1.67 12.51 -6.43
N ARG A 173 -1.68 11.18 -6.33
CA ARG A 173 -2.85 10.37 -6.66
C ARG A 173 -3.48 9.84 -5.40
N VAL A 174 -4.76 10.16 -5.20
CA VAL A 174 -5.48 9.81 -3.97
C VAL A 174 -6.94 9.47 -4.29
N THR A 175 -7.58 8.69 -3.43
CA THR A 175 -9.02 8.53 -3.52
C THR A 175 -9.72 9.75 -2.92
N SER A 176 -9.28 10.22 -1.74
CA SER A 176 -9.78 11.45 -1.11
C SER A 176 -8.65 12.20 -0.40
N ILE A 177 -8.79 13.53 -0.27
CA ILE A 177 -7.80 14.35 0.41
C ILE A 177 -8.46 15.42 1.28
N GLU A 178 -7.89 15.61 2.47
CA GLU A 178 -8.24 16.68 3.41
C GLU A 178 -7.05 17.61 3.62
N ILE A 179 -7.25 18.88 3.38
CA ILE A 179 -6.21 19.90 3.50
C ILE A 179 -6.57 20.82 4.64
N LYS A 180 -5.76 20.82 5.71
CA LYS A 180 -5.89 21.67 6.88
C LYS A 180 -4.78 22.73 6.96
N GLY A 181 -3.69 22.53 6.20
CA GLY A 181 -2.53 23.42 6.09
C GLY A 181 -2.42 24.06 4.70
N ARG A 182 -1.19 24.36 4.30
CA ARG A 182 -0.90 24.86 2.95
C ARG A 182 -0.34 23.73 2.09
N MET A 183 -0.85 23.62 0.88
CA MET A 183 -0.39 22.64 -0.11
C MET A 183 -0.29 23.29 -1.48
N VAL A 184 0.83 23.04 -2.16
CA VAL A 184 1.08 23.47 -3.54
C VAL A 184 1.38 22.25 -4.39
N GLY A 185 0.70 22.09 -5.53
CA GLY A 185 0.97 20.99 -6.46
C GLY A 185 -0.20 20.55 -7.30
N GLU A 186 -0.01 19.42 -8.00
CA GLU A 186 -1.04 18.80 -8.83
C GLU A 186 -1.64 17.60 -8.11
N ILE A 187 -2.97 17.60 -7.96
CA ILE A 187 -3.73 16.58 -7.24
C ILE A 187 -4.70 15.91 -8.19
N ILE A 188 -4.70 14.59 -8.17
CA ILE A 188 -5.71 13.76 -8.83
C ILE A 188 -6.44 12.98 -7.74
N ALA A 189 -7.65 13.39 -7.41
CA ALA A 189 -8.52 12.74 -6.45
C ALA A 189 -9.65 11.99 -7.17
N GLU A 190 -9.84 10.73 -6.83
CA GLU A 190 -10.92 9.92 -7.43
C GLU A 190 -12.30 10.32 -6.93
N THR A 191 -12.41 10.84 -5.72
CA THR A 191 -13.70 11.20 -5.11
C THR A 191 -13.75 12.67 -4.71
N ASN A 192 -13.25 13.02 -3.53
CA ASN A 192 -13.46 14.33 -2.92
C ASN A 192 -12.16 14.99 -2.48
N VAL A 193 -12.09 16.31 -2.64
CA VAL A 193 -11.06 17.20 -2.08
C VAL A 193 -11.74 18.12 -1.08
N THR A 194 -11.31 18.08 0.19
CA THR A 194 -11.85 18.95 1.25
C THR A 194 -10.79 19.92 1.68
N ILE A 195 -11.08 21.22 1.55
CA ILE A 195 -10.24 22.31 2.01
C ILE A 195 -10.86 22.90 3.26
N HIS A 196 -10.22 22.68 4.40
CA HIS A 196 -10.71 23.18 5.68
C HIS A 196 -10.46 24.67 5.86
N LYS A 197 -11.05 25.25 6.91
CA LYS A 197 -10.87 26.65 7.26
C LYS A 197 -9.39 27.01 7.43
N ASN A 198 -8.99 28.15 6.90
CA ASN A 198 -7.62 28.66 6.91
C ASN A 198 -6.60 27.77 6.15
N ALA A 199 -7.06 26.77 5.43
CA ALA A 199 -6.21 25.99 4.54
C ALA A 199 -6.07 26.68 3.19
N VAL A 200 -4.91 26.48 2.55
CA VAL A 200 -4.61 27.03 1.23
C VAL A 200 -4.17 25.93 0.30
N LEU A 201 -4.84 25.82 -0.83
CA LEU A 201 -4.47 24.91 -1.90
C LEU A 201 -4.16 25.70 -3.16
N GLU A 202 -2.92 25.58 -3.65
CA GLU A 202 -2.46 26.19 -4.91
C GLU A 202 -2.08 25.13 -5.93
N GLY A 203 -2.62 25.21 -7.14
CA GLY A 203 -2.25 24.33 -8.24
C GLY A 203 -3.44 23.67 -8.94
N ASN A 204 -3.17 22.58 -9.66
CA ASN A 204 -4.19 21.93 -10.47
C ASN A 204 -4.85 20.78 -9.72
N VAL A 205 -6.15 20.76 -9.71
CA VAL A 205 -6.96 19.73 -9.05
C VAL A 205 -7.88 19.07 -10.04
N THR A 206 -7.81 17.74 -10.11
CA THR A 206 -8.79 16.91 -10.82
C THR A 206 -9.53 16.06 -9.79
N ALA A 207 -10.84 16.24 -9.66
CA ALA A 207 -11.64 15.52 -8.67
C ALA A 207 -13.09 15.35 -9.13
N LYS A 208 -13.85 14.43 -8.51
CA LYS A 208 -15.31 14.35 -8.72
C LYS A 208 -16.05 15.46 -7.97
N ALA A 209 -15.56 15.83 -6.80
CA ALA A 209 -16.14 16.88 -5.98
C ALA A 209 -15.05 17.63 -5.22
N ILE A 210 -15.29 18.92 -4.96
CA ILE A 210 -14.47 19.75 -4.10
C ILE A 210 -15.36 20.43 -3.08
N THR A 211 -14.93 20.42 -1.82
CA THR A 211 -15.60 21.11 -0.72
C THR A 211 -14.63 22.11 -0.11
N VAL A 212 -15.01 23.37 -0.09
CA VAL A 212 -14.20 24.43 0.51
C VAL A 212 -14.97 24.99 1.70
N GLU A 213 -14.42 24.85 2.91
CA GLU A 213 -14.99 25.42 4.12
C GLU A 213 -14.80 26.94 4.15
N LYS A 214 -15.63 27.61 4.97
CA LYS A 214 -15.53 29.07 5.15
C LYS A 214 -14.13 29.48 5.62
N GLY A 215 -13.45 30.32 4.82
CA GLY A 215 -12.07 30.74 5.06
C GLY A 215 -10.99 29.84 4.48
N GLY A 216 -11.35 28.74 3.80
CA GLY A 216 -10.43 27.99 2.94
C GLY A 216 -10.19 28.73 1.62
N VAL A 217 -8.98 28.63 1.07
CA VAL A 217 -8.58 29.29 -0.18
C VAL A 217 -8.14 28.22 -1.18
N PHE A 218 -8.70 28.29 -2.39
CA PHE A 218 -8.25 27.54 -3.54
C PHE A 218 -7.78 28.50 -4.64
N SER A 219 -6.58 28.26 -5.19
CA SER A 219 -6.02 29.05 -6.28
C SER A 219 -5.44 28.10 -7.35
N GLY A 220 -6.00 28.10 -8.55
CA GLY A 220 -5.51 27.27 -9.65
C GLY A 220 -6.60 26.75 -10.57
N GLN A 221 -6.29 25.71 -11.31
CA GLN A 221 -7.25 25.07 -12.24
C GLN A 221 -7.97 23.92 -11.56
N LEU A 222 -9.28 23.86 -11.74
CA LEU A 222 -10.12 22.79 -11.26
C LEU A 222 -10.78 22.07 -12.42
N VAL A 223 -10.56 20.77 -12.50
CA VAL A 223 -11.23 19.89 -13.43
C VAL A 223 -12.16 18.98 -12.63
N ILE A 224 -13.46 19.12 -12.84
CA ILE A 224 -14.47 18.25 -12.22
C ILE A 224 -14.89 17.21 -13.22
N GLY A 225 -14.66 15.92 -12.92
CA GLY A 225 -15.01 14.82 -13.81
C GLY A 225 -14.19 13.56 -13.52
N LYS A 226 -14.26 12.58 -14.44
CA LYS A 226 -13.39 11.41 -14.38
C LYS A 226 -11.99 11.80 -14.84
N ALA A 227 -10.97 11.38 -14.12
CA ALA A 227 -9.56 11.64 -14.45
C ALA A 227 -9.09 10.97 -15.78
N ASP A 228 -9.94 10.19 -16.41
CA ASP A 228 -9.62 9.35 -17.58
C ASP A 228 -10.19 9.88 -18.91
N LEU A 229 -10.57 11.16 -19.01
CA LEU A 229 -10.85 11.75 -20.32
C LEU A 229 -9.51 11.95 -21.03
N THR A 230 -9.02 10.90 -21.67
CA THR A 230 -8.04 11.05 -22.75
C THR A 230 -8.69 11.90 -23.83
N GLN A 231 -8.00 12.93 -24.25
CA GLN A 231 -8.42 13.93 -25.25
C GLN A 231 -8.83 13.29 -26.61
N ALA A 232 -8.66 11.99 -26.77
CA ALA A 232 -9.06 11.20 -27.93
C ALA A 232 -10.58 11.01 -28.09
N GLU A 233 -11.35 11.13 -27.00
CA GLU A 233 -12.82 10.94 -27.06
C GLU A 233 -13.60 12.22 -27.45
N LEU A 234 -12.94 13.34 -27.60
CA LEU A 234 -13.57 14.62 -27.97
C LEU A 234 -13.58 14.91 -29.48
N LEU A 235 -12.92 14.08 -30.27
CA LEU A 235 -13.00 14.19 -31.74
C LEU A 235 -14.09 13.24 -32.21
N PRO A 236 -15.17 13.73 -32.82
CA PRO A 236 -16.15 12.85 -33.46
C PRO A 236 -15.41 12.06 -34.57
N GLU A 237 -15.49 10.74 -34.50
CA GLU A 237 -15.02 9.84 -35.54
C GLU A 237 -15.67 10.29 -36.88
N GLN A 238 -14.90 10.93 -37.73
CA GLN A 238 -15.30 11.14 -39.11
C GLN A 238 -15.32 9.76 -39.78
N LYS A 239 -16.52 9.21 -39.89
CA LYS A 239 -16.82 8.04 -40.68
C LYS A 239 -16.28 8.30 -42.08
N PRO A 240 -15.35 7.51 -42.62
CA PRO A 240 -14.91 7.70 -44.02
C PRO A 240 -16.11 7.49 -44.92
N ALA A 241 -16.45 8.54 -45.69
CA ALA A 241 -17.45 8.48 -46.74
C ALA A 241 -17.01 7.42 -47.74
N ALA A 242 -17.90 6.49 -48.01
CA ALA A 242 -17.75 5.48 -49.06
C ALA A 242 -17.38 6.18 -50.38
N ALA A 243 -16.19 5.91 -50.87
CA ALA A 243 -15.79 6.29 -52.20
C ALA A 243 -16.52 5.38 -53.21
N ASP A 244 -17.30 6.00 -54.02
CA ASP A 244 -18.03 5.43 -55.14
C ASP A 244 -17.06 4.81 -56.15
N GLU A 245 -17.38 3.59 -56.53
CA GLU A 245 -16.66 2.77 -57.51
C GLU A 245 -17.01 3.25 -58.90
N SER A 246 -16.07 3.84 -59.59
CA SER A 246 -16.15 3.96 -61.07
C SER A 246 -14.80 3.65 -61.69
N THR A 247 -14.71 2.42 -62.17
CA THR A 247 -13.79 2.00 -63.24
C THR A 247 -13.93 2.95 -64.44
N PRO A 248 -12.89 3.37 -65.15
CA PRO A 248 -12.45 2.63 -66.27
C PRO A 248 -11.10 2.84 -66.93
N GLU A 249 -10.93 2.07 -67.81
CA GLU A 249 -10.33 2.21 -69.18
C GLU A 249 -8.81 2.29 -69.31
N ALA A 250 -8.36 1.23 -69.89
CA ALA A 250 -7.04 0.94 -70.41
C ALA A 250 -6.56 1.98 -71.45
N VAL A 251 -5.36 2.49 -71.28
CA VAL A 251 -4.56 3.00 -72.38
C VAL A 251 -3.14 2.47 -72.31
N ALA A 252 -2.69 1.89 -73.41
CA ALA A 252 -1.48 1.13 -73.65
C ALA A 252 -0.17 1.93 -73.52
N PRO A 253 0.98 1.25 -73.41
CA PRO A 253 2.26 1.87 -73.19
C PRO A 253 2.94 2.44 -74.39
N VAL A 254 3.48 3.63 -74.34
CA VAL A 254 4.42 4.17 -75.27
C VAL A 254 5.84 4.04 -74.77
N ALA A 255 6.59 3.23 -75.50
CA ALA A 255 8.02 3.09 -75.32
C ALA A 255 8.77 4.30 -75.88
N HIS A 256 9.75 4.84 -75.15
CA HIS A 256 10.79 5.70 -75.75
C HIS A 256 12.17 5.26 -75.27
N PRO A 257 13.15 5.33 -76.20
CA PRO A 257 14.44 4.69 -76.05
C PRO A 257 15.46 5.56 -75.35
N LEU A 258 16.41 4.88 -74.77
CA LEU A 258 17.65 5.42 -74.22
C LEU A 258 18.54 5.97 -75.33
N PRO A 259 19.32 7.03 -75.08
CA PRO A 259 20.59 7.21 -75.79
C PRO A 259 21.79 6.81 -74.90
N ALA A 260 22.67 6.06 -75.52
CA ALA A 260 24.02 5.81 -75.09
C ALA A 260 24.88 7.09 -75.21
N THR A 261 25.74 7.28 -74.26
CA THR A 261 27.21 7.49 -74.23
C THR A 261 27.70 7.65 -72.83
#